data_1a002fa8c72741e1fa1b3d52f4a946e8
#
_entry.id   1a002fa8c72741e1fa1b3d52f4a946e8
#
_cell.length_a   1.000
_cell.length_b   1.000
_cell.length_c   1.000
_cell.angle_alpha   90.00
_cell.angle_beta   90.00
_cell.angle_gamma   90.00
#
_symmetry.space_group_name_H-M   'P 1'
#
loop_
_entity.id
_entity.type
_entity.pdbx_description
1 polymer ?
#
loop_
_entity_poly.entity_id
_entity_poly.type
_entity_poly.pdbx_seq_one_letter_code
_entity_poly.pdbx_strand_id
1 'polypeptide(L)'
;KVIAIKPSLDVRFSTSDVVSHGGDKIECLPVRDSREAQAAIPDDAQVVAVDEAQFFDVGIVDLCVELADVGVRVIVAGLDCDFRGEPFGPMPELLARAEYVSKLQAICVKCGNPATRTQRIIDGHPASYRDPQVLIGASEAYEARCRRCHEVPGKPRPHATGGD
;
A
#
# COMPACT_ATOMS: atom_id res chain seq x y z
N LYS A 1 -22.40 -4.73 10.14
CA LYS A 1 -21.94 -5.45 8.93
C LYS A 1 -20.58 -4.89 8.53
N VAL A 2 -19.59 -5.77 8.39
CA VAL A 2 -18.22 -5.43 8.02
C VAL A 2 -17.97 -5.93 6.60
N ILE A 3 -17.41 -5.10 5.75
CA ILE A 3 -16.99 -5.42 4.39
C ILE A 3 -15.50 -5.13 4.27
N ALA A 4 -14.74 -6.08 3.78
CA ALA A 4 -13.33 -5.87 3.43
C ALA A 4 -13.16 -5.98 1.91
N ILE A 5 -12.43 -5.05 1.32
CA ILE A 5 -12.14 -5.00 -0.11
C ILE A 5 -10.64 -4.91 -0.34
N LYS A 6 -10.18 -5.46 -1.46
CA LYS A 6 -8.79 -5.35 -1.92
C LYS A 6 -8.73 -5.25 -3.44
N PRO A 7 -7.67 -4.66 -4.03
CA PRO A 7 -7.51 -4.59 -5.47
C PRO A 7 -7.23 -5.98 -6.07
N SER A 8 -7.90 -6.29 -7.17
CA SER A 8 -7.63 -7.50 -7.96
C SER A 8 -6.52 -7.21 -8.97
N LEU A 9 -5.26 -7.34 -8.56
CA LEU A 9 -4.09 -7.05 -9.40
C LEU A 9 -3.81 -8.13 -10.45
N ASP A 10 -4.22 -9.38 -10.21
CA ASP A 10 -4.14 -10.48 -11.17
C ASP A 10 -5.14 -11.58 -10.78
N VAL A 11 -5.91 -12.06 -11.75
CA VAL A 11 -6.89 -13.16 -11.59
C VAL A 11 -6.20 -14.47 -11.15
N ARG A 12 -4.88 -14.58 -11.33
CA ARG A 12 -4.09 -15.78 -11.01
C ARG A 12 -3.65 -15.90 -9.55
N PHE A 13 -3.73 -14.80 -8.76
CA PHE A 13 -3.31 -14.75 -7.36
C PHE A 13 -4.40 -14.26 -6.39
N SER A 14 -5.67 -14.27 -6.81
CA SER A 14 -6.78 -13.90 -5.94
C SER A 14 -7.05 -14.99 -4.90
N THR A 15 -6.24 -15.05 -3.86
CA THR A 15 -6.74 -15.60 -2.60
C THR A 15 -7.77 -14.60 -2.08
N SER A 16 -9.01 -15.04 -1.92
CA SER A 16 -10.13 -14.23 -1.42
C SER A 16 -9.99 -13.80 0.05
N ASP A 17 -8.89 -14.16 0.70
CA ASP A 17 -8.71 -13.93 2.13
C ASP A 17 -7.53 -12.99 2.39
N VAL A 18 -7.69 -12.05 3.31
CA VAL A 18 -6.58 -11.44 4.04
C VAL A 18 -6.25 -12.35 5.22
N VAL A 19 -5.04 -12.87 5.22
CA VAL A 19 -4.56 -13.78 6.29
C VAL A 19 -3.61 -13.02 7.19
N SER A 20 -3.93 -12.90 8.49
CA SER A 20 -2.99 -12.38 9.46
C SER A 20 -1.84 -13.37 9.71
N HIS A 21 -0.68 -12.88 10.16
CA HIS A 21 0.40 -13.75 10.64
C HIS A 21 -0.04 -14.71 11.78
N GLY A 22 -1.13 -14.40 12.48
CA GLY A 22 -1.75 -15.23 13.50
C GLY A 22 -2.69 -16.30 12.96
N GLY A 23 -2.95 -16.35 11.66
CA GLY A 23 -3.82 -17.31 11.00
C GLY A 23 -5.31 -16.91 10.95
N ASP A 24 -5.68 -15.76 11.49
CA ASP A 24 -7.05 -15.23 11.34
C ASP A 24 -7.28 -14.81 9.89
N LYS A 25 -8.43 -15.21 9.34
CA LYS A 25 -8.82 -14.91 7.97
C LYS A 25 -10.02 -13.97 7.98
N ILE A 26 -9.90 -12.90 7.19
CA ILE A 26 -11.02 -12.02 6.85
C ILE A 26 -11.28 -12.20 5.36
N GLU A 27 -12.51 -12.58 5.02
CA GLU A 27 -12.90 -12.63 3.62
C GLU A 27 -12.91 -11.24 3.03
N CYS A 28 -12.10 -11.04 1.97
CA CYS A 28 -12.01 -9.79 1.24
C CYS A 28 -12.60 -9.95 -0.15
N LEU A 29 -13.39 -8.99 -0.56
CA LEU A 29 -13.91 -8.90 -1.92
C LEU A 29 -12.83 -8.32 -2.83
N PRO A 30 -12.32 -9.08 -3.81
CA PRO A 30 -11.41 -8.54 -4.82
C PRO A 30 -12.22 -7.68 -5.80
N VAL A 31 -11.79 -6.43 -5.98
CA VAL A 31 -12.42 -5.47 -6.88
C VAL A 31 -11.37 -4.82 -7.78
N ARG A 32 -11.74 -4.44 -9.01
CA ARG A 32 -10.81 -3.91 -10.00
C ARG A 32 -10.45 -2.44 -9.77
N ASP A 33 -11.42 -1.66 -9.32
CA ASP A 33 -11.32 -0.21 -9.18
C ASP A 33 -12.31 0.31 -8.12
N SER A 34 -12.26 1.62 -7.86
CA SER A 34 -13.14 2.29 -6.90
C SER A 34 -14.63 2.20 -7.25
N ARG A 35 -14.99 2.12 -8.53
CA ARG A 35 -16.39 2.00 -8.98
C ARG A 35 -16.95 0.62 -8.67
N GLU A 36 -16.17 -0.42 -8.92
CA GLU A 36 -16.56 -1.78 -8.54
C GLU A 36 -16.62 -1.92 -7.02
N ALA A 37 -15.69 -1.28 -6.29
CA ALA A 37 -15.73 -1.20 -4.83
C ALA A 37 -17.04 -0.57 -4.34
N GLN A 38 -17.43 0.57 -4.90
CA GLN A 38 -18.68 1.24 -4.56
C GLN A 38 -19.90 0.35 -4.81
N ALA A 39 -19.94 -0.33 -5.96
CA ALA A 39 -21.03 -1.23 -6.31
C ALA A 39 -21.12 -2.49 -5.43
N ALA A 40 -20.00 -2.92 -4.85
CA ALA A 40 -19.91 -4.11 -3.99
C ALA A 40 -20.24 -3.82 -2.52
N ILE A 41 -20.17 -2.56 -2.08
CA ILE A 41 -20.48 -2.17 -0.70
C ILE A 41 -22.00 -2.00 -0.56
N PRO A 42 -22.66 -2.78 0.30
CA PRO A 42 -24.10 -2.65 0.51
C PRO A 42 -24.44 -1.44 1.40
N ASP A 43 -25.64 -0.89 1.22
CA ASP A 43 -26.13 0.30 1.92
C ASP A 43 -26.16 0.14 3.46
N ASP A 44 -26.23 -1.08 3.97
CA ASP A 44 -26.26 -1.40 5.39
C ASP A 44 -24.85 -1.69 5.98
N ALA A 45 -23.79 -1.41 5.24
CA ALA A 45 -22.43 -1.54 5.73
C ALA A 45 -22.16 -0.56 6.88
N GLN A 46 -21.59 -1.05 7.97
CA GLN A 46 -21.22 -0.25 9.15
C GLN A 46 -19.71 0.01 9.21
N VAL A 47 -18.93 -0.92 8.67
CA VAL A 47 -17.47 -0.83 8.60
C VAL A 47 -17.02 -1.27 7.20
N VAL A 48 -16.19 -0.48 6.57
CA VAL A 48 -15.51 -0.80 5.32
C VAL A 48 -14.02 -0.80 5.55
N ALA A 49 -13.35 -1.92 5.29
CA ALA A 49 -11.91 -2.06 5.33
C ALA A 49 -11.37 -2.13 3.89
N VAL A 50 -10.36 -1.32 3.58
CA VAL A 50 -9.67 -1.30 2.31
C VAL A 50 -8.24 -1.76 2.53
N ASP A 51 -7.87 -2.90 1.97
CA ASP A 51 -6.50 -3.42 2.04
C ASP A 51 -5.74 -3.14 0.75
N GLU A 52 -4.40 -3.05 0.84
CA GLU A 52 -3.50 -2.75 -0.28
C GLU A 52 -3.93 -1.50 -1.08
N ALA A 53 -4.37 -0.46 -0.35
CA ALA A 53 -5.01 0.72 -0.95
C ALA A 53 -4.13 1.47 -1.95
N GLN A 54 -2.80 1.34 -1.89
CA GLN A 54 -1.86 1.95 -2.83
C GLN A 54 -2.06 1.50 -4.28
N PHE A 55 -2.76 0.40 -4.51
CA PHE A 55 -2.99 -0.14 -5.85
C PHE A 55 -4.35 0.26 -6.45
N PHE A 56 -5.17 0.98 -5.71
CA PHE A 56 -6.42 1.52 -6.26
C PHE A 56 -6.17 2.76 -7.12
N ASP A 57 -7.16 3.07 -7.94
CA ASP A 57 -7.26 4.36 -8.62
C ASP A 57 -7.62 5.48 -7.62
N VAL A 58 -7.42 6.73 -8.04
CA VAL A 58 -7.64 7.91 -7.18
C VAL A 58 -9.09 8.02 -6.67
N GLY A 59 -10.06 7.45 -7.38
CA GLY A 59 -11.48 7.44 -6.98
C GLY A 59 -11.74 6.75 -5.64
N ILE A 60 -10.81 5.90 -5.16
CA ILE A 60 -10.95 5.28 -3.84
C ILE A 60 -10.95 6.31 -2.70
N VAL A 61 -10.28 7.45 -2.90
CA VAL A 61 -10.23 8.54 -1.92
C VAL A 61 -11.61 9.14 -1.70
N ASP A 62 -12.29 9.48 -2.79
CA ASP A 62 -13.63 10.05 -2.72
C ASP A 62 -14.63 9.06 -2.15
N LEU A 63 -14.56 7.80 -2.54
CA LEU A 63 -15.38 6.73 -1.97
C LEU A 63 -15.19 6.62 -0.44
N CYS A 64 -13.95 6.65 0.06
CA CYS A 64 -13.67 6.59 1.48
C CYS A 64 -14.27 7.79 2.24
N VAL A 65 -14.18 8.98 1.66
CA VAL A 65 -14.77 10.21 2.24
C VAL A 65 -16.29 10.13 2.25
N GLU A 66 -16.92 9.78 1.14
CA GLU A 66 -18.37 9.65 1.03
C GLU A 66 -18.94 8.65 2.06
N LEU A 67 -18.29 7.50 2.22
CA LEU A 67 -18.67 6.51 3.23
C LEU A 67 -18.53 7.06 4.65
N ALA A 68 -17.45 7.77 4.94
CA ALA A 68 -17.23 8.37 6.26
C ALA A 68 -18.27 9.46 6.56
N ASP A 69 -18.60 10.30 5.58
CA ASP A 69 -19.58 11.39 5.68
C ASP A 69 -21.00 10.87 6.00
N VAL A 70 -21.34 9.65 5.56
CA VAL A 70 -22.62 9.01 5.90
C VAL A 70 -22.52 8.13 7.16
N GLY A 71 -21.41 8.19 7.90
CA GLY A 71 -21.23 7.54 9.20
C GLY A 71 -20.73 6.10 9.16
N VAL A 72 -20.26 5.62 8.01
CA VAL A 72 -19.58 4.32 7.93
C VAL A 72 -18.16 4.43 8.49
N ARG A 73 -17.74 3.48 9.32
CA ARG A 73 -16.35 3.41 9.77
C ARG A 73 -15.46 2.92 8.64
N VAL A 74 -14.56 3.77 8.14
CA VAL A 74 -13.60 3.40 7.09
C VAL A 74 -12.23 3.11 7.72
N ILE A 75 -11.63 1.97 7.35
CA ILE A 75 -10.30 1.54 7.78
C ILE A 75 -9.48 1.25 6.52
N VAL A 76 -8.40 1.98 6.33
CA VAL A 76 -7.54 1.83 5.14
C VAL A 76 -6.17 1.33 5.55
N ALA A 77 -5.70 0.28 4.90
CA ALA A 77 -4.35 -0.25 5.03
C ALA A 77 -3.61 -0.20 3.69
N GLY A 78 -2.33 0.13 3.72
CA GLY A 78 -1.51 0.20 2.52
C GLY A 78 -0.11 0.75 2.77
N LEU A 79 0.75 0.61 1.77
CA LEU A 79 2.10 1.18 1.76
C LEU A 79 2.05 2.67 1.40
N ASP A 80 2.53 3.53 2.28
CA ASP A 80 2.58 4.98 2.03
C ASP A 80 3.63 5.37 0.99
N CYS A 81 4.68 4.55 0.82
CA CYS A 81 5.74 4.74 -0.15
C CYS A 81 6.02 3.45 -0.93
N ASP A 82 6.38 3.61 -2.21
CA ASP A 82 6.87 2.52 -3.05
C ASP A 82 8.32 2.12 -2.72
N PHE A 83 8.87 1.16 -3.46
CA PHE A 83 10.25 0.70 -3.27
C PHE A 83 11.31 1.78 -3.52
N ARG A 84 10.97 2.86 -4.24
CA ARG A 84 11.83 4.02 -4.45
C ARG A 84 11.83 4.97 -3.27
N GLY A 85 10.93 4.74 -2.29
CA GLY A 85 10.66 5.64 -1.19
C GLY A 85 9.93 6.90 -1.61
N GLU A 86 9.11 6.81 -2.65
CA GLU A 86 8.25 7.87 -3.17
C GLU A 86 6.79 7.59 -2.82
N PRO A 87 5.93 8.63 -2.76
CA PRO A 87 4.51 8.45 -2.46
C PRO A 87 3.87 7.41 -3.39
N PHE A 88 3.03 6.53 -2.83
CA PHE A 88 2.47 5.42 -3.58
C PHE A 88 0.96 5.58 -3.81
N GLY A 89 0.56 5.63 -5.09
CA GLY A 89 -0.83 5.69 -5.50
C GLY A 89 -1.65 6.75 -4.77
N PRO A 90 -2.89 6.44 -4.34
CA PRO A 90 -3.77 7.37 -3.63
C PRO A 90 -3.40 7.57 -2.15
N MET A 91 -2.40 6.87 -1.61
CA MET A 91 -2.06 6.90 -0.19
C MET A 91 -1.78 8.29 0.37
N PRO A 92 -1.06 9.22 -0.32
CA PRO A 92 -0.84 10.56 0.21
C PRO A 92 -2.14 11.31 0.51
N GLU A 93 -3.12 11.17 -0.35
CA GLU A 93 -4.40 11.85 -0.21
C GLU A 93 -5.28 11.17 0.86
N LEU A 94 -5.30 9.85 0.91
CA LEU A 94 -5.94 9.08 1.98
C LEU A 94 -5.38 9.45 3.36
N LEU A 95 -4.05 9.53 3.50
CA LEU A 95 -3.39 9.94 4.73
C LEU A 95 -3.73 11.37 5.15
N ALA A 96 -3.88 12.28 4.16
CA ALA A 96 -4.23 13.68 4.42
C ALA A 96 -5.68 13.86 4.87
N ARG A 97 -6.60 12.99 4.43
CA ARG A 97 -8.04 13.07 4.74
C ARG A 97 -8.45 12.26 5.96
N ALA A 98 -7.59 11.32 6.40
CA ALA A 98 -7.89 10.47 7.56
C ALA A 98 -7.82 11.27 8.87
N GLU A 99 -8.80 11.08 9.77
CA GLU A 99 -8.78 11.63 11.12
C GLU A 99 -7.75 10.95 12.03
N TYR A 100 -7.43 9.67 11.73
CA TYR A 100 -6.47 8.89 12.52
C TYR A 100 -5.48 8.20 11.58
N VAL A 101 -4.20 8.46 11.80
CA VAL A 101 -3.11 7.86 11.02
C VAL A 101 -2.15 7.14 11.95
N SER A 102 -1.91 5.86 11.69
CA SER A 102 -0.89 5.06 12.35
C SER A 102 0.18 4.63 11.35
N LYS A 103 1.39 5.15 11.46
CA LYS A 103 2.54 4.70 10.67
C LYS A 103 3.23 3.54 11.35
N LEU A 104 2.95 2.33 10.91
CA LEU A 104 3.57 1.12 11.40
C LEU A 104 5.03 1.03 10.94
N GLN A 105 5.86 0.41 11.75
CA GLN A 105 7.27 0.21 11.48
C GLN A 105 7.62 -1.28 11.64
N ALA A 106 8.38 -1.78 10.69
CA ALA A 106 9.03 -3.09 10.81
C ALA A 106 10.43 -2.96 11.41
N ILE A 107 11.17 -4.05 11.45
CA ILE A 107 12.57 -4.08 11.87
C ILE A 107 13.46 -4.19 10.62
N CYS A 108 14.44 -3.31 10.52
CA CYS A 108 15.39 -3.32 9.41
C CYS A 108 16.22 -4.60 9.42
N VAL A 109 16.14 -5.39 8.37
CA VAL A 109 16.87 -6.68 8.28
C VAL A 109 18.39 -6.51 8.21
N LYS A 110 18.91 -5.31 7.88
CA LYS A 110 20.36 -5.03 7.86
C LYS A 110 20.93 -4.60 9.22
N CYS A 111 20.19 -3.83 10.01
CA CYS A 111 20.79 -3.18 11.20
C CYS A 111 19.91 -3.19 12.45
N GLY A 112 18.74 -3.81 12.42
CA GLY A 112 17.84 -3.93 13.57
C GLY A 112 17.11 -2.67 13.99
N ASN A 113 17.32 -1.52 13.32
CA ASN A 113 16.62 -0.27 13.62
C ASN A 113 15.19 -0.30 13.07
N PRO A 114 14.29 0.58 13.55
CA PRO A 114 12.96 0.75 12.99
C PRO A 114 13.01 1.03 11.49
N ALA A 115 12.20 0.31 10.72
CA ALA A 115 12.16 0.33 9.27
C ALA A 115 10.83 0.87 8.75
N THR A 116 10.91 1.86 7.86
CA THR A 116 9.77 2.50 7.19
C THR A 116 9.90 2.46 5.67
N ARG A 117 10.84 1.65 5.15
CA ARG A 117 11.11 1.54 3.72
C ARG A 117 10.95 0.10 3.27
N THR A 118 10.38 -0.07 2.10
CA THR A 118 10.30 -1.34 1.39
C THR A 118 11.46 -1.42 0.41
N GLN A 119 12.43 -2.27 0.67
CA GLN A 119 13.52 -2.57 -0.25
C GLN A 119 13.07 -3.66 -1.20
N ARG A 120 13.07 -3.37 -2.49
CA ARG A 120 12.85 -4.38 -3.53
C ARG A 120 14.18 -4.96 -3.96
N ILE A 121 14.23 -6.27 -4.05
CA ILE A 121 15.39 -7.05 -4.49
C ILE A 121 14.99 -7.83 -5.75
N ILE A 122 15.78 -7.71 -6.79
CA ILE A 122 15.66 -8.45 -8.06
C ILE A 122 16.98 -9.18 -8.26
N ASP A 123 16.95 -10.50 -8.40
CA ASP A 123 18.13 -11.34 -8.58
C ASP A 123 19.25 -11.07 -7.55
N GLY A 124 18.86 -10.86 -6.30
CA GLY A 124 19.78 -10.60 -5.18
C GLY A 124 20.31 -9.16 -5.07
N HIS A 125 19.91 -8.26 -5.97
CA HIS A 125 20.37 -6.87 -6.02
C HIS A 125 19.23 -5.87 -5.74
N PRO A 126 19.53 -4.69 -5.14
CA PRO A 126 18.55 -3.61 -5.03
C PRO A 126 18.01 -3.20 -6.39
N ALA A 127 16.69 -3.10 -6.49
CA ALA A 127 16.00 -2.67 -7.71
C ALA A 127 16.41 -1.25 -8.10
N SER A 128 16.56 -1.01 -9.41
CA SER A 128 16.88 0.30 -9.96
C SER A 128 15.69 1.26 -9.83
N TYR A 129 15.98 2.56 -9.67
CA TYR A 129 14.96 3.61 -9.73
C TYR A 129 14.11 3.57 -11.02
N ARG A 130 14.68 3.07 -12.11
CA ARG A 130 14.03 2.99 -13.43
C ARG A 130 13.17 1.73 -13.61
N ASP A 131 13.25 0.77 -12.68
CA ASP A 131 12.43 -0.43 -12.77
C ASP A 131 10.94 -0.07 -12.60
N PRO A 132 10.01 -0.81 -13.20
CA PRO A 132 8.57 -0.56 -13.05
C PRO A 132 8.15 -0.51 -11.58
N GLN A 133 7.22 0.37 -11.23
CA GLN A 133 6.71 0.49 -9.86
C GLN A 133 6.04 -0.82 -9.39
N VAL A 134 5.31 -1.47 -10.25
CA VAL A 134 4.68 -2.78 -10.01
C VAL A 134 5.25 -3.77 -11.01
N LEU A 135 5.70 -4.91 -10.54
CA LEU A 135 6.20 -5.99 -11.39
C LEU A 135 5.33 -7.23 -11.14
N ILE A 136 4.67 -7.73 -12.18
CA ILE A 136 3.82 -8.92 -12.10
C ILE A 136 4.61 -10.11 -12.64
N GLY A 137 4.80 -11.14 -11.80
CA GLY A 137 5.33 -12.45 -12.25
C GLY A 137 6.84 -12.60 -12.31
N ALA A 138 7.61 -11.68 -11.72
CA ALA A 138 9.06 -11.84 -11.58
C ALA A 138 9.44 -12.49 -10.23
N SER A 139 10.64 -13.10 -10.18
CA SER A 139 11.27 -13.54 -8.94
C SER A 139 11.79 -12.32 -8.19
N GLU A 140 10.93 -11.68 -7.42
CA GLU A 140 11.27 -10.53 -6.59
C GLU A 140 11.08 -10.84 -5.12
N ALA A 141 11.89 -10.21 -4.30
CA ALA A 141 11.77 -10.25 -2.85
C ALA A 141 11.68 -8.82 -2.30
N TYR A 142 10.97 -8.67 -1.20
CA TYR A 142 10.85 -7.42 -0.48
C TYR A 142 11.40 -7.57 0.93
N GLU A 143 12.13 -6.56 1.37
CA GLU A 143 12.74 -6.51 2.69
C GLU A 143 12.44 -5.20 3.39
N ALA A 144 12.22 -5.25 4.71
CA ALA A 144 12.10 -4.06 5.52
C ALA A 144 13.46 -3.40 5.75
N ARG A 145 13.60 -2.12 5.42
CA ARG A 145 14.84 -1.34 5.60
C ARG A 145 14.56 -0.01 6.29
N CYS A 146 15.49 0.40 7.13
CA CYS A 146 15.51 1.77 7.62
C CYS A 146 16.02 2.74 6.53
N ARG A 147 15.82 4.03 6.70
CA ARG A 147 16.26 5.06 5.75
C ARG A 147 17.75 4.96 5.38
N ARG A 148 18.61 4.58 6.33
CA ARG A 148 20.07 4.46 6.11
C ARG A 148 20.47 3.22 5.31
N CYS A 149 19.70 2.14 5.44
CA CYS A 149 19.99 0.86 4.78
C CYS A 149 19.18 0.64 3.50
N HIS A 150 18.31 1.58 3.15
CA HIS A 150 17.52 1.55 1.92
C HIS A 150 18.33 2.06 0.74
N GLU A 151 18.42 1.27 -0.31
CA GLU A 151 19.24 1.53 -1.49
C GLU A 151 18.38 1.51 -2.75
N VAL A 152 18.45 2.57 -3.54
CA VAL A 152 17.76 2.68 -4.84
C VAL A 152 18.77 3.18 -5.88
N PRO A 153 19.46 2.26 -6.59
CA PRO A 153 20.40 2.61 -7.63
C PRO A 153 19.77 3.53 -8.69
N GLY A 154 20.47 4.61 -9.05
CA GLY A 154 20.01 5.56 -10.06
C GLY A 154 18.93 6.54 -9.59
N LYS A 155 18.56 6.55 -8.30
CA LYS A 155 17.61 7.54 -7.77
C LYS A 155 18.22 8.94 -7.86
N PRO A 156 17.52 9.94 -8.48
CA PRO A 156 17.96 11.32 -8.49
C PRO A 156 18.14 11.84 -7.05
N ARG A 157 19.27 12.49 -6.78
CA ARG A 157 19.43 13.20 -5.50
C ARG A 157 18.67 14.52 -5.61
N PRO A 158 17.74 14.84 -4.67
CA PRO A 158 17.17 16.16 -4.63
C PRO A 158 18.31 17.13 -4.33
N HIS A 159 18.59 18.02 -5.28
CA HIS A 159 19.53 19.14 -5.21
C HIS A 159 20.84 18.85 -4.44
N ALA A 160 21.88 18.41 -5.16
CA ALA A 160 23.20 18.92 -4.82
C ALA A 160 23.10 20.43 -5.08
N THR A 161 22.86 21.25 -4.06
CA THR A 161 23.11 22.67 -4.15
C THR A 161 24.55 22.83 -4.64
N GLY A 162 24.70 23.31 -5.87
CA GLY A 162 26.00 23.68 -6.39
C GLY A 162 26.65 24.62 -5.37
N GLY A 163 27.71 24.16 -4.73
CA GLY A 163 28.62 25.04 -4.06
C GLY A 163 29.48 25.66 -5.16
N ASP A 164 29.32 26.95 -5.36
CA ASP A 164 30.34 27.81 -5.95
C ASP A 164 31.49 27.96 -4.95
#